data_40b76ac4598be6119014abb7a58b1590
#
_entry.id   40b76ac4598be6119014abb7a58b1590
#
_cell.length_a   1.000
_cell.length_b   1.000
_cell.length_c   1.000
_cell.angle_alpha   90.00
_cell.angle_beta   90.00
_cell.angle_gamma   90.00
#
_symmetry.space_group_name_H-M   'P 1'
#
loop_
_entity.id
_entity.type
_entity.pdbx_description
1 polymer ?
#
loop_
_entity_poly.entity_id
_entity_poly.type
_entity_poly.pdbx_seq_one_letter_code
_entity_poly.pdbx_strand_id
1 'polypeptide(L)'
;MKAPTRKLSALVAGVALTALGSVFSGTAEAANPCWWGDGGMRMYCNNVSGATVYATPDTSRPVGKMYSNPSWFECRRDTGAYVGGPHPNRWLWTQADNGKWGWMKDTDIYSETDPVPTHIGNGIPQPC
;
A
#
# COMPACT_ATOMS: atom_id res chain seq x y z
N MET A 1 24.60 -53.70 0.00
CA MET A 1 24.51 -53.17 0.06
C MET A 1 24.32 -52.30 -0.07
N LYS A 2 24.20 -52.07 -0.24
CA LYS A 2 23.96 -51.29 -0.22
C LYS A 2 23.59 -50.22 -0.32
N ALA A 3 23.55 -50.26 -0.50
CA ALA A 3 23.14 -49.41 -0.52
C ALA A 3 22.97 -48.43 -0.43
N PRO A 4 22.95 -48.64 -0.42
CA PRO A 4 22.63 -47.69 -0.28
C PRO A 4 22.63 -46.64 -0.42
N THR A 5 22.67 -46.66 -0.58
CA THR A 5 22.47 -45.74 -0.64
C THR A 5 22.29 -44.69 -0.75
N ARG A 6 22.25 -44.90 -0.86
CA ARG A 6 21.90 -43.99 -0.99
C ARG A 6 21.69 -42.88 -0.90
N LYS A 7 21.64 -43.01 -0.90
CA LYS A 7 21.32 -42.11 -0.87
C LYS A 7 21.26 -41.04 -0.88
N LEU A 8 21.38 -40.99 -1.05
CA LEU A 8 21.16 -39.99 -1.07
C LEU A 8 20.93 -39.06 -1.13
N SER A 9 20.93 -39.26 -1.31
CA SER A 9 20.44 -38.42 -1.30
C SER A 9 20.18 -37.47 -1.23
N ALA A 10 20.34 -37.62 -1.44
CA ALA A 10 19.81 -36.78 -1.32
C ALA A 10 19.69 -35.83 -1.28
N LEU A 11 19.75 -35.55 -1.49
CA LEU A 11 19.34 -34.67 -1.37
C LEU A 11 19.23 -33.80 -1.46
N VAL A 12 19.31 -33.83 -1.70
CA VAL A 12 18.84 -33.10 -1.66
C VAL A 12 18.55 -32.34 -1.69
N ALA A 13 18.72 -32.50 -1.90
CA ALA A 13 18.13 -31.83 -1.87
C ALA A 13 17.87 -31.04 -1.78
N GLY A 14 18.05 -30.93 -1.84
CA GLY A 14 17.48 -30.29 -1.68
C GLY A 14 17.44 -29.49 -1.69
N VAL A 15 17.53 -29.33 -1.88
CA VAL A 15 17.15 -28.59 -1.79
C VAL A 15 16.92 -27.90 -1.96
N ALA A 16 17.02 -28.04 -2.10
CA ALA A 16 16.48 -27.38 -2.15
C ALA A 16 16.21 -26.65 -2.20
N LEU A 17 16.30 -26.45 -2.33
CA LEU A 17 15.80 -25.70 -2.24
C LEU A 17 15.63 -24.89 -2.15
N THR A 18 15.73 -24.89 -2.23
CA THR A 18 15.36 -24.12 -2.02
C THR A 18 15.23 -23.28 -2.14
N ALA A 19 15.35 -23.38 -2.21
CA ALA A 19 15.01 -22.57 -2.14
C ALA A 19 14.80 -21.89 -2.30
N LEU A 20 14.85 -21.79 -2.54
CA LEU A 20 14.48 -21.12 -2.55
C LEU A 20 14.17 -20.31 -2.39
N GLY A 21 14.20 -20.25 -2.40
CA GLY A 21 13.69 -19.46 -2.10
C GLY A 21 13.68 -18.66 -1.96
N SER A 22 13.76 -18.54 -1.96
CA SER A 22 13.64 -17.73 -1.64
C SER A 22 13.59 -16.93 -1.69
N VAL A 23 13.57 -16.83 -1.89
CA VAL A 23 13.47 -16.06 -1.84
C VAL A 23 13.09 -15.28 -1.90
N PHE A 24 12.97 -15.11 -2.04
CA PHE A 24 12.52 -14.38 -2.05
C PHE A 24 12.21 -13.60 -1.71
N SER A 25 12.19 -13.87 -1.64
CA SER A 25 11.84 -13.26 -1.14
C SER A 25 12.00 -12.13 -1.05
N GLY A 26 12.45 -12.01 -0.70
CA GLY A 26 12.39 -10.64 -0.52
C GLY A 26 12.09 -9.84 -1.65
N THR A 27 11.89 -10.45 -2.66
CA THR A 27 11.30 -9.63 -3.63
C THR A 27 10.11 -9.06 -3.05
N ALA A 28 10.17 -7.85 -2.95
CA ALA A 28 9.01 -7.16 -2.57
C ALA A 28 7.92 -7.54 -3.50
N GLU A 29 6.97 -8.20 -2.98
CA GLU A 29 5.74 -8.31 -3.70
C GLU A 29 5.17 -6.94 -3.87
N ALA A 30 4.62 -6.67 -5.02
CA ALA A 30 3.85 -5.47 -5.20
C ALA A 30 2.70 -5.50 -4.23
N ALA A 31 2.45 -4.40 -3.58
CA ALA A 31 1.29 -4.26 -2.71
C ALA A 31 0.01 -4.46 -3.54
N ASN A 32 -1.02 -5.01 -2.91
CA ASN A 32 -2.33 -5.10 -3.55
C ASN A 32 -2.83 -3.71 -3.83
N PRO A 33 -3.49 -3.50 -4.96
CA PRO A 33 -4.02 -2.18 -5.27
C PRO A 33 -5.16 -1.81 -4.34
N CYS A 34 -5.41 -0.53 -4.22
CA CYS A 34 -6.66 -0.05 -3.67
C CYS A 34 -7.80 -0.48 -4.60
N TRP A 35 -9.02 -0.31 -4.16
CA TRP A 35 -10.18 -0.67 -4.97
C TRP A 35 -11.19 0.47 -4.93
N TRP A 36 -12.01 0.59 -5.96
CA TRP A 36 -12.97 1.66 -6.01
C TRP A 36 -14.32 1.22 -5.45
N GLY A 37 -15.05 2.17 -4.89
CA GLY A 37 -16.37 1.96 -4.36
C GLY A 37 -17.20 3.22 -4.52
N ASP A 38 -18.41 3.22 -3.96
CA ASP A 38 -19.29 4.38 -3.98
C ASP A 38 -19.53 4.88 -5.40
N GLY A 39 -19.82 3.96 -6.33
CA GLY A 39 -20.06 4.29 -7.73
C GLY A 39 -18.80 4.75 -8.46
N GLY A 40 -17.62 4.43 -7.95
CA GLY A 40 -16.36 4.85 -8.54
C GLY A 40 -15.89 6.23 -8.10
N MET A 41 -16.56 6.80 -7.11
CA MET A 41 -16.23 8.14 -6.62
C MET A 41 -15.11 8.14 -5.59
N ARG A 42 -14.89 7.01 -4.94
CA ARG A 42 -13.89 6.90 -3.88
C ARG A 42 -13.06 5.65 -4.06
N MET A 43 -11.82 5.76 -3.64
CA MET A 43 -10.89 4.65 -3.64
C MET A 43 -10.70 4.19 -2.20
N TYR A 44 -10.87 2.90 -1.97
CA TYR A 44 -10.67 2.30 -0.65
C TYR A 44 -9.31 1.64 -0.59
N CYS A 45 -8.61 1.83 0.51
CA CYS A 45 -7.28 1.28 0.71
C CYS A 45 -7.13 0.77 2.14
N ASN A 46 -6.27 -0.22 2.32
CA ASN A 46 -5.83 -0.60 3.66
C ASN A 46 -4.77 0.38 4.13
N ASN A 47 -4.88 0.82 5.36
CA ASN A 47 -4.03 1.88 5.90
C ASN A 47 -3.61 1.60 7.33
N VAL A 48 -2.62 2.34 7.77
CA VAL A 48 -2.17 2.31 9.17
C VAL A 48 -3.30 2.84 10.04
N SER A 49 -3.69 2.08 11.07
CA SER A 49 -4.65 2.56 12.05
C SER A 49 -3.96 3.55 12.98
N GLY A 50 -4.56 4.74 13.12
CA GLY A 50 -3.98 5.81 13.90
C GLY A 50 -3.09 6.76 13.10
N ALA A 51 -3.08 6.62 11.78
CA ALA A 51 -2.33 7.54 10.92
C ALA A 51 -2.85 8.96 11.08
N THR A 52 -1.96 9.91 11.01
CA THR A 52 -2.32 11.32 11.15
C THR A 52 -2.84 11.88 9.83
N VAL A 53 -3.89 12.69 9.93
CA VAL A 53 -4.43 13.47 8.82
C VAL A 53 -4.02 14.92 9.04
N TYR A 54 -3.54 15.57 7.98
CA TYR A 54 -2.97 16.93 8.06
C TYR A 54 -3.78 17.90 7.21
N ALA A 55 -3.81 19.16 7.64
CA ALA A 55 -4.57 20.20 6.93
C ALA A 55 -3.99 20.49 5.53
N THR A 56 -2.69 20.35 5.38
CA THR A 56 -1.98 20.56 4.11
C THR A 56 -1.11 19.34 3.83
N PRO A 57 -0.66 19.13 2.58
CA PRO A 57 0.14 17.94 2.28
C PRO A 57 1.59 18.08 2.77
N ASP A 58 1.72 18.26 4.07
CA ASP A 58 2.96 18.30 4.83
C ASP A 58 2.61 17.98 6.28
N THR A 59 3.59 17.99 7.16
CA THR A 59 3.38 17.56 8.55
C THR A 59 3.18 18.71 9.52
N SER A 60 2.95 19.93 9.02
CA SER A 60 2.91 21.11 9.88
C SER A 60 1.63 21.26 10.69
N ARG A 61 0.49 20.75 10.19
CA ARG A 61 -0.79 20.99 10.85
C ARG A 61 -1.65 19.74 10.91
N PRO A 62 -1.43 18.88 11.91
CA PRO A 62 -2.31 17.74 12.11
C PRO A 62 -3.72 18.19 12.49
N VAL A 63 -4.72 17.55 11.91
CA VAL A 63 -6.12 17.87 12.21
C VAL A 63 -6.88 16.68 12.77
N GLY A 64 -6.38 15.47 12.65
CA GLY A 64 -7.07 14.30 13.18
C GLY A 64 -6.30 13.03 12.92
N LYS A 65 -6.95 11.92 13.26
CA LYS A 65 -6.38 10.59 13.10
C LYS A 65 -7.33 9.71 12.31
N MET A 66 -6.75 8.75 11.61
CA MET A 66 -7.49 7.74 10.87
C MET A 66 -7.32 6.41 11.58
N TYR A 67 -8.25 6.04 12.43
CA TYR A 67 -8.24 4.74 13.10
C TYR A 67 -8.94 3.68 12.23
N SER A 68 -9.87 4.12 11.39
CA SER A 68 -10.58 3.23 10.49
C SER A 68 -9.64 2.57 9.50
N ASN A 69 -9.92 1.32 9.17
CA ASN A 69 -9.20 0.56 8.18
C ASN A 69 -10.11 -0.54 7.63
N PRO A 70 -10.38 -0.61 6.32
CA PRO A 70 -9.86 0.30 5.28
C PRO A 70 -10.50 1.67 5.35
N SER A 71 -9.82 2.63 4.75
CA SER A 71 -10.34 3.97 4.62
C SER A 71 -10.50 4.35 3.17
N TRP A 72 -11.21 5.43 2.91
CA TRP A 72 -11.43 5.88 1.55
C TRP A 72 -10.71 7.21 1.29
N PHE A 73 -10.39 7.41 0.04
CA PHE A 73 -9.65 8.58 -0.43
C PHE A 73 -10.29 9.07 -1.72
N GLU A 74 -10.32 10.38 -1.92
CA GLU A 74 -11.01 10.95 -3.08
C GLU A 74 -10.08 11.35 -4.20
N CYS A 75 -8.89 11.81 -3.86
CA CYS A 75 -7.93 12.23 -4.88
C CYS A 75 -6.52 12.21 -4.30
N ARG A 76 -5.53 12.43 -5.15
CA ARG A 76 -4.14 12.41 -4.76
C ARG A 76 -3.42 13.67 -5.19
N ARG A 77 -2.34 13.99 -4.50
CA ARG A 77 -1.40 15.02 -4.91
C ARG A 77 -0.01 14.44 -4.85
N ASP A 78 0.73 14.55 -5.95
CA ASP A 78 2.08 14.00 -6.05
C ASP A 78 3.16 15.06 -5.90
N THR A 79 2.82 16.22 -5.39
CA THR A 79 3.73 17.36 -5.20
C THR A 79 3.78 17.84 -3.77
N GLY A 80 3.39 16.98 -2.82
CA GLY A 80 3.46 17.32 -1.40
C GLY A 80 4.87 17.18 -0.85
N ALA A 81 4.98 17.35 0.45
CA ALA A 81 6.26 17.19 1.14
C ALA A 81 6.76 15.75 1.00
N TYR A 82 8.04 15.59 1.05
CA TYR A 82 8.66 14.27 0.92
C TYR A 82 8.23 13.33 2.06
N VAL A 83 7.74 12.17 1.69
CA VAL A 83 7.35 11.13 2.65
C VAL A 83 8.14 9.83 2.47
N GLY A 84 8.85 9.69 1.35
CA GLY A 84 9.57 8.46 1.04
C GLY A 84 8.68 7.42 0.40
N GLY A 85 9.15 6.18 0.37
CA GLY A 85 8.41 5.07 -0.21
C GLY A 85 8.34 5.12 -1.73
N PRO A 86 7.45 4.33 -2.33
CA PRO A 86 7.37 4.23 -3.80
C PRO A 86 6.82 5.49 -4.46
N HIS A 87 6.12 6.33 -3.73
CA HIS A 87 5.57 7.58 -4.25
C HIS A 87 5.99 8.71 -3.32
N PRO A 88 7.24 9.18 -3.43
CA PRO A 88 7.87 9.95 -2.36
C PRO A 88 7.24 11.28 -2.01
N ASN A 89 6.38 11.82 -2.86
CA ASN A 89 5.73 13.10 -2.58
C ASN A 89 4.20 13.00 -2.65
N ARG A 90 3.68 11.77 -2.57
CA ARG A 90 2.24 11.55 -2.71
C ARG A 90 1.52 11.66 -1.38
N TRP A 91 0.40 12.38 -1.42
CA TRP A 91 -0.54 12.54 -0.32
C TRP A 91 -1.94 12.28 -0.84
N LEU A 92 -2.80 11.73 0.00
CA LEU A 92 -4.16 11.36 -0.38
C LEU A 92 -5.15 12.17 0.44
N TRP A 93 -6.18 12.69 -0.23
CA TRP A 93 -7.22 13.51 0.38
C TRP A 93 -8.30 12.61 0.97
N THR A 94 -8.63 12.84 2.23
CA THR A 94 -9.54 11.99 2.98
C THR A 94 -10.19 12.75 4.13
N GLN A 95 -11.00 12.04 4.91
CA GLN A 95 -11.64 12.59 6.10
C GLN A 95 -11.22 11.76 7.31
N ALA A 96 -10.65 12.40 8.30
CA ALA A 96 -10.27 11.75 9.54
C ALA A 96 -11.51 11.28 10.32
N ASP A 97 -11.29 10.38 11.27
CA ASP A 97 -12.41 9.81 12.04
C ASP A 97 -13.15 10.87 12.87
N ASN A 98 -12.52 12.00 13.16
CA ASN A 98 -13.16 13.11 13.85
C ASN A 98 -13.96 14.03 12.91
N GLY A 99 -14.06 13.67 11.62
CA GLY A 99 -14.80 14.45 10.63
C GLY A 99 -14.00 15.52 9.93
N LYS A 100 -12.76 15.76 10.32
CA LYS A 100 -11.95 16.79 9.67
C LYS A 100 -11.35 16.27 8.39
N TRP A 101 -11.37 17.09 7.35
CA TRP A 101 -10.81 16.75 6.05
C TRP A 101 -9.35 17.13 5.98
N GLY A 102 -8.57 16.33 5.28
CA GLY A 102 -7.16 16.62 5.12
C GLY A 102 -6.41 15.54 4.36
N TRP A 103 -5.12 15.52 4.55
CA TRP A 103 -4.18 14.74 3.76
C TRP A 103 -3.51 13.66 4.59
N MET A 104 -3.43 12.46 4.05
CA MET A 104 -2.65 11.37 4.61
C MET A 104 -1.44 11.09 3.73
N LYS A 105 -0.34 10.73 4.37
CA LYS A 105 0.87 10.31 3.65
C LYS A 105 0.61 9.01 2.89
N ASP A 106 1.10 8.92 1.69
CA ASP A 106 1.05 7.66 0.94
C ASP A 106 1.70 6.51 1.72
N THR A 107 2.76 6.80 2.47
CA THR A 107 3.46 5.78 3.25
C THR A 107 2.67 5.23 4.42
N ASP A 108 1.56 5.84 4.78
CA ASP A 108 0.64 5.31 5.78
C ASP A 108 -0.46 4.44 5.16
N ILE A 109 -0.39 4.18 3.88
CA ILE A 109 -1.35 3.37 3.16
C ILE A 109 -0.64 2.11 2.69
N TYR A 110 -1.15 0.96 3.11
CA TYR A 110 -0.54 -0.33 2.77
C TYR A 110 -0.83 -0.75 1.34
N SER A 111 -2.00 -0.37 0.81
CA SER A 111 -2.36 -0.71 -0.56
C SER A 111 -1.59 0.15 -1.55
N GLU A 112 -1.44 -0.35 -2.77
CA GLU A 112 -0.83 0.43 -3.83
C GLU A 112 -1.80 1.52 -4.27
N THR A 113 -1.34 2.77 -4.24
CA THR A 113 -2.19 3.93 -4.52
C THR A 113 -2.10 4.43 -5.95
N ASP A 114 -1.42 3.70 -6.84
CA ASP A 114 -1.48 4.03 -8.25
C ASP A 114 -2.92 3.91 -8.74
N PRO A 115 -3.33 4.78 -9.66
CA PRO A 115 -4.72 4.79 -10.11
C PRO A 115 -5.17 3.44 -10.64
N VAL A 116 -6.37 3.05 -10.23
CA VAL A 116 -7.00 1.85 -10.76
C VAL A 116 -8.09 2.27 -11.75
N PRO A 117 -8.24 1.58 -12.87
CA PRO A 117 -9.24 1.94 -13.86
C PRO A 117 -10.65 1.83 -13.29
N THR A 118 -11.50 2.74 -13.68
CA THR A 118 -12.92 2.67 -13.37
C THR A 118 -13.71 2.95 -14.64
N HIS A 119 -14.99 2.67 -14.59
CA HIS A 119 -15.87 2.91 -15.73
C HIS A 119 -16.21 4.39 -15.93
N ILE A 120 -15.82 5.25 -15.01
CA ILE A 120 -16.21 6.66 -15.05
C ILE A 120 -15.04 7.61 -15.26
N GLY A 121 -13.87 7.12 -15.59
CA GLY A 121 -12.79 8.07 -15.81
C GLY A 121 -11.44 7.41 -15.96
N ASN A 122 -10.43 8.21 -15.76
CA ASN A 122 -9.05 7.84 -16.01
C ASN A 122 -8.43 7.04 -14.87
N GLY A 123 -9.26 6.59 -13.96
CA GLY A 123 -8.80 5.85 -12.80
C GLY A 123 -8.87 6.70 -11.54
N ILE A 124 -8.85 6.03 -10.41
CA ILE A 124 -8.81 6.68 -9.10
C ILE A 124 -7.65 6.11 -8.30
N PRO A 125 -7.00 6.93 -7.45
CA PRO A 125 -7.36 8.33 -7.17
C PRO A 125 -6.92 9.23 -8.31
N GLN A 126 -7.78 10.12 -8.71
CA GLN A 126 -7.39 11.12 -9.69
C GLN A 126 -6.61 12.24 -9.00
N PRO A 127 -5.88 13.06 -9.76
CA PRO A 127 -5.24 14.23 -9.18
C PRO A 127 -6.29 15.16 -8.57
N CYS A 128 -5.95 15.70 -7.43
CA CYS A 128 -6.85 16.67 -6.78
C CYS A 128 -6.89 18.01 -7.52
#